data_24860ea560ef21660a9061abd2d1dea0
#
_entry.id   24860ea560ef21660a9061abd2d1dea0
#
_cell.length_a   1.000
_cell.length_b   1.000
_cell.length_c   1.000
_cell.angle_alpha   90.00
_cell.angle_beta   90.00
_cell.angle_gamma   90.00
#
_symmetry.space_group_name_H-M   'P 1'
#
loop_
_entity.id
_entity.type
_entity.pdbx_description
1 polymer ?
#
loop_
_entity_poly.entity_id
_entity_poly.type
_entity_poly.pdbx_seq_one_letter_code
_entity_poly.pdbx_strand_id
1 'polypeptide(L)'
;MDQTEKLILEAIDQHRDEIIEFARDIYDHGELGYKEFNTAEKFIKKMKELGLRTETGLAITGTKAYLNEEKKDTASLALLGELDALRIPEHAHANPE
;
A
#
# COMPACT_ATOMS: atom_id res chain seq x y z
N MET A 1 -20.40 -19.35 0.47
CA MET A 1 -19.36 -18.46 1.04
C MET A 1 -19.26 -18.75 2.52
N ASP A 2 -18.07 -19.05 3.02
CA ASP A 2 -17.91 -19.35 4.43
C ASP A 2 -17.89 -18.06 5.28
N GLN A 3 -17.89 -18.22 6.60
CA GLN A 3 -17.95 -17.12 7.54
C GLN A 3 -16.74 -16.18 7.41
N THR A 4 -15.55 -16.73 7.18
CA THR A 4 -14.32 -15.96 7.05
C THR A 4 -14.35 -15.09 5.78
N GLU A 5 -14.75 -15.66 4.65
CA GLU A 5 -14.88 -14.93 3.40
C GLU A 5 -15.88 -13.79 3.51
N LYS A 6 -17.00 -14.04 4.17
CA LYS A 6 -18.04 -13.06 4.38
C LYS A 6 -17.53 -11.88 5.21
N LEU A 7 -16.79 -12.15 6.29
CA LEU A 7 -16.20 -11.12 7.14
C LEU A 7 -15.18 -10.27 6.37
N ILE A 8 -14.40 -10.91 5.51
CA ILE A 8 -13.41 -10.19 4.68
C ILE A 8 -14.13 -9.23 3.73
N LEU A 9 -15.16 -9.69 3.04
CA LEU A 9 -15.91 -8.83 2.12
C LEU A 9 -16.63 -7.68 2.83
N GLU A 10 -17.17 -7.93 4.01
CA GLU A 10 -17.78 -6.88 4.81
C GLU A 10 -16.78 -5.82 5.25
N ALA A 11 -15.56 -6.25 5.65
CA ALA A 11 -14.51 -5.32 6.03
C ALA A 11 -14.07 -4.45 4.85
N ILE A 12 -13.95 -5.04 3.67
CA ILE A 12 -13.62 -4.29 2.45
C ILE A 12 -14.69 -3.24 2.16
N ASP A 13 -15.97 -3.62 2.26
CA ASP A 13 -17.07 -2.70 2.01
C ASP A 13 -17.10 -1.55 3.02
N GLN A 14 -16.80 -1.82 4.29
CA GLN A 14 -16.73 -0.80 5.33
C GLN A 14 -15.65 0.24 5.07
N HIS A 15 -14.53 -0.18 4.50
CA HIS A 15 -13.37 0.68 4.24
C HIS A 15 -13.25 1.11 2.77
N ARG A 16 -14.29 0.87 1.99
CA ARG A 16 -14.28 1.11 0.55
C ARG A 16 -13.85 2.52 0.17
N ASP A 17 -14.49 3.52 0.76
CA ASP A 17 -14.21 4.91 0.41
C ASP A 17 -12.80 5.32 0.81
N GLU A 18 -12.34 4.87 1.97
CA GLU A 18 -10.98 5.11 2.45
C GLU A 18 -9.94 4.50 1.52
N ILE A 19 -10.17 3.27 1.06
CA ILE A 19 -9.27 2.57 0.15
C ILE A 19 -9.20 3.30 -1.20
N ILE A 20 -10.33 3.68 -1.75
CA ILE A 20 -10.40 4.39 -3.03
C ILE A 20 -9.70 5.75 -2.93
N GLU A 21 -9.94 6.48 -1.86
CA GLU A 21 -9.31 7.78 -1.64
C GLU A 21 -7.79 7.66 -1.53
N PHE A 22 -7.31 6.65 -0.81
CA PHE A 22 -5.88 6.38 -0.68
C PHE A 22 -5.24 6.07 -2.05
N ALA A 23 -5.92 5.22 -2.83
CA ALA A 23 -5.44 4.86 -4.17
C ALA A 23 -5.41 6.08 -5.11
N ARG A 24 -6.42 6.94 -5.05
CA ARG A 24 -6.45 8.16 -5.86
C ARG A 24 -5.37 9.13 -5.48
N ASP A 25 -5.11 9.29 -4.19
CA ASP A 25 -4.06 10.18 -3.72
C ASP A 25 -2.70 9.75 -4.27
N ILE A 26 -2.41 8.46 -4.25
CA ILE A 26 -1.18 7.93 -4.83
C ILE A 26 -1.16 8.10 -6.35
N TYR A 27 -2.28 7.86 -7.02
CA TYR A 27 -2.39 8.03 -8.48
C TYR A 27 -2.14 9.47 -8.90
N ASP A 28 -2.73 10.43 -8.18
CA ASP A 28 -2.63 11.84 -8.52
C ASP A 28 -1.23 12.41 -8.25
N HIS A 29 -0.44 11.74 -7.42
CA HIS A 29 0.90 12.19 -7.02
C HIS A 29 1.94 11.13 -7.31
N GLY A 30 1.88 10.52 -8.51
CA GLY A 30 2.80 9.45 -8.91
C GLY A 30 4.26 9.91 -8.87
N GLU A 31 5.15 9.01 -8.43
CA GLU A 31 6.57 9.27 -8.30
C GLU A 31 7.37 8.19 -9.01
N LEU A 32 8.50 8.57 -9.61
CA LEU A 32 9.35 7.66 -10.36
C LEU A 32 10.19 6.77 -9.43
N GLY A 33 10.71 5.68 -9.99
CA GLY A 33 11.53 4.73 -9.25
C GLY A 33 12.69 5.38 -8.49
N TYR A 34 12.91 4.92 -7.26
CA TYR A 34 13.88 5.45 -6.28
C TYR A 34 13.64 6.91 -5.87
N LYS A 35 12.52 7.50 -6.30
CA LYS A 35 12.11 8.85 -5.91
C LYS A 35 10.72 8.87 -5.30
N GLU A 36 10.23 7.71 -4.85
CA GLU A 36 8.89 7.54 -4.29
C GLU A 36 8.84 7.93 -2.81
N PHE A 37 9.42 9.08 -2.44
CA PHE A 37 9.54 9.47 -1.03
C PHE A 37 8.19 9.78 -0.40
N ASN A 38 7.32 10.50 -1.09
CA ASN A 38 6.00 10.84 -0.57
C ASN A 38 5.06 9.64 -0.57
N THR A 39 5.15 8.81 -1.60
CA THR A 39 4.37 7.58 -1.69
C THR A 39 4.75 6.62 -0.55
N ALA A 40 6.05 6.47 -0.30
CA ALA A 40 6.54 5.66 0.81
C ALA A 40 6.04 6.19 2.16
N GLU A 41 6.07 7.51 2.36
CA GLU A 41 5.56 8.12 3.59
C GLU A 41 4.07 7.86 3.81
N LYS A 42 3.28 7.93 2.74
CA LYS A 42 1.84 7.62 2.81
C LYS A 42 1.60 6.19 3.25
N PHE A 43 2.37 5.26 2.71
CA PHE A 43 2.30 3.86 3.11
C PHE A 43 2.70 3.66 4.57
N ILE A 44 3.82 4.25 4.97
CA ILE A 44 4.33 4.15 6.34
C ILE A 44 3.31 4.70 7.33
N LYS A 45 2.75 5.86 7.05
CA LYS A 45 1.75 6.49 7.90
C LYS A 45 0.53 5.59 8.05
N LYS A 46 0.04 5.02 6.95
CA LYS A 46 -1.12 4.13 6.98
C LYS A 46 -0.83 2.88 7.81
N MET A 47 0.33 2.28 7.66
CA MET A 47 0.70 1.08 8.43
C MET A 47 0.81 1.39 9.91
N LYS A 48 1.37 2.56 10.27
CA LYS A 48 1.44 2.99 11.67
C LYS A 48 0.05 3.27 12.26
N GLU A 49 -0.86 3.85 11.47
CA GLU A 49 -2.24 4.04 11.89
C GLU A 49 -2.93 2.72 12.20
N LEU A 50 -2.56 1.66 11.48
CA LEU A 50 -3.09 0.31 11.70
C LEU A 50 -2.38 -0.42 12.85
N GLY A 51 -1.39 0.22 13.48
CA GLY A 51 -0.68 -0.37 14.61
C GLY A 51 0.37 -1.40 14.24
N LEU A 52 0.84 -1.39 12.99
CA LEU A 52 1.82 -2.35 12.51
C LEU A 52 3.25 -1.82 12.65
N ARG A 53 4.18 -2.71 13.01
CA ARG A 53 5.60 -2.36 12.99
C ARG A 53 6.08 -2.24 11.54
N THR A 54 6.87 -1.21 11.27
CA THR A 54 7.41 -0.97 9.94
C THR A 54 8.93 -0.93 9.95
N GLU A 55 9.53 -1.41 8.85
CA GLU A 55 10.95 -1.21 8.56
C GLU A 55 11.03 -0.33 7.32
N THR A 56 11.79 0.74 7.39
CA THR A 56 11.85 1.77 6.34
C THR A 56 13.25 1.90 5.78
N GLY A 57 13.39 2.66 4.69
CA GLY A 57 14.69 2.93 4.08
C GLY A 57 15.33 1.72 3.40
N LEU A 58 14.54 0.68 3.10
CA LEU A 58 15.04 -0.50 2.40
C LEU A 58 15.22 -0.14 0.92
N ALA A 59 16.40 -0.35 0.38
CA ALA A 59 16.70 0.05 -0.99
C ALA A 59 16.21 1.48 -1.27
N ILE A 60 16.54 2.42 -0.37
CA ILE A 60 16.24 3.85 -0.39
C ILE A 60 14.79 4.14 0.04
N THR A 61 13.78 3.71 -0.73
CA THR A 61 12.37 4.06 -0.49
C THR A 61 11.50 2.88 -0.05
N GLY A 62 12.06 1.68 -0.02
CA GLY A 62 11.28 0.48 0.32
C GLY A 62 10.87 0.43 1.79
N THR A 63 9.75 -0.20 2.04
CA THR A 63 9.18 -0.33 3.38
C THR A 63 8.54 -1.70 3.54
N LYS A 64 8.67 -2.27 4.73
CA LYS A 64 7.95 -3.48 5.14
C LYS A 64 7.10 -3.20 6.35
N ALA A 65 5.93 -3.82 6.42
CA ALA A 65 5.08 -3.81 7.59
C ALA A 65 4.77 -5.26 7.99
N TYR A 66 4.63 -5.49 9.29
CA TYR A 66 4.44 -6.84 9.83
C TYR A 66 3.09 -6.95 10.53
N LEU A 67 2.29 -7.89 10.07
CA LEU A 67 1.05 -8.28 10.73
C LEU A 67 1.31 -9.52 11.57
N ASN A 68 0.88 -9.50 12.85
CA ASN A 68 1.12 -10.58 13.79
C ASN A 68 2.61 -10.89 13.95
N GLU A 69 3.39 -9.87 14.28
CA GLU A 69 4.85 -9.95 14.36
C GLU A 69 5.33 -11.09 15.28
N GLU A 70 4.59 -11.41 16.33
CA GLU A 70 4.92 -12.49 17.23
C GLU A 70 4.93 -13.86 16.53
N LYS A 71 4.35 -13.95 15.35
CA LYS A 71 4.31 -15.17 14.54
C LYS A 71 5.18 -15.09 13.30
N LYS A 72 6.11 -14.13 13.25
CA LYS A 72 6.90 -13.89 12.03
C LYS A 72 7.70 -15.10 11.55
N ASP A 73 8.12 -15.95 12.47
CA ASP A 73 8.90 -17.16 12.14
C ASP A 73 8.04 -18.23 11.48
N THR A 74 6.72 -18.10 11.57
CA THR A 74 5.78 -19.02 10.92
C THR A 74 5.02 -18.37 9.78
N ALA A 75 5.38 -17.14 9.43
CA ALA A 75 4.73 -16.41 8.35
C ALA A 75 4.92 -17.14 7.03
N SER A 76 3.85 -17.27 6.26
CA SER A 76 3.84 -18.00 4.99
C SER A 76 3.37 -17.16 3.82
N LEU A 77 3.03 -15.89 4.04
CA LEU A 77 2.47 -15.05 3.00
C LEU A 77 2.99 -13.63 3.10
N ALA A 78 3.40 -13.08 1.97
CA ALA A 78 3.73 -11.67 1.85
C ALA A 78 2.93 -11.06 0.71
N LEU A 79 2.46 -9.84 0.91
CA LEU A 79 1.83 -9.04 -0.15
C LEU A 79 2.83 -7.98 -0.59
N LEU A 80 3.09 -7.92 -1.88
CA LEU A 80 4.06 -7.00 -2.46
C LEU A 80 3.35 -5.99 -3.35
N GLY A 81 3.59 -4.72 -3.11
CA GLY A 81 3.12 -3.64 -3.96
C GLY A 81 4.31 -2.82 -4.46
N GLU A 82 4.15 -2.20 -5.60
CA GLU A 82 5.14 -1.32 -6.17
C GLU A 82 4.74 0.14 -5.94
N LEU A 83 5.71 0.99 -5.58
CA LEU A 83 5.44 2.38 -5.21
C LEU A 83 5.63 3.35 -6.38
N ASP A 84 6.38 2.94 -7.40
CA ASP A 84 6.74 3.82 -8.51
C ASP A 84 5.64 3.96 -9.54
N ALA A 85 5.66 5.08 -10.24
CA ALA A 85 4.84 5.32 -11.42
C ALA A 85 5.73 5.36 -12.65
N LEU A 86 5.15 5.03 -13.79
CA LEU A 86 5.84 5.14 -15.08
C LEU A 86 5.37 6.39 -15.80
N ARG A 87 6.28 7.02 -16.51
CA ARG A 87 5.94 8.19 -17.33
C ARG A 87 5.45 7.72 -18.72
N ILE A 88 4.15 7.47 -18.83
CA ILE A 88 3.52 6.98 -20.06
C ILE A 88 2.37 7.92 -20.41
N PRO A 89 2.65 9.08 -21.04
CA PRO A 89 1.61 10.07 -21.32
C PRO A 89 0.53 9.58 -22.30
N GLU A 90 0.83 8.60 -23.13
CA GLU A 90 -0.14 8.03 -24.10
C GLU A 90 -1.10 7.02 -23.46
N HIS A 91 -0.92 6.67 -22.19
CA HIS A 91 -1.85 5.77 -21.50
C HIS A 91 -3.21 6.43 -21.31
N ALA A 92 -4.31 5.67 -21.47
CA ALA A 92 -5.68 6.19 -21.41
C ALA A 92 -6.00 6.85 -20.06
N HIS A 93 -5.37 6.43 -19.00
CA HIS A 93 -5.57 6.98 -17.65
C HIS A 93 -4.38 7.79 -17.15
N ALA A 94 -3.51 8.26 -18.04
CA ALA A 94 -2.36 9.04 -17.66
C ALA A 94 -2.79 10.40 -17.09
N ASN A 95 -2.11 10.82 -16.03
CA ASN A 95 -2.24 12.17 -15.46
C ASN A 95 -0.96 12.92 -15.85
N PRO A 96 -1.05 13.93 -16.74
CA PRO A 96 0.14 14.63 -17.23
C PRO A 96 0.80 15.53 -16.19
N GLU A 97 0.13 15.84 -15.10
CA GLU A 97 0.67 16.63 -13.99
C GLU A 97 1.42 15.76 -13.00
#